data_835d6b27affe22ee5337ed446c5a15ce
#
_entry.id   835d6b27affe22ee5337ed446c5a15ce
#
_cell.length_a   1.000
_cell.length_b   1.000
_cell.length_c   1.000
_cell.angle_alpha   90.00
_cell.angle_beta   90.00
_cell.angle_gamma   90.00
#
_symmetry.space_group_name_H-M   'P 1'
#
loop_
_entity.id
_entity.type
_entity.pdbx_description
1 polymer ?
#
loop_
_entity_poly.entity_id
_entity_poly.type
_entity_poly.pdbx_seq_one_letter_code
_entity_poly.pdbx_strand_id
1 'polypeptide(L)'
;MPRLNKFSFDIDTYVEKNNNQMDFSSNEDIQRSFKRKEYRSVSSIVEYFTNEKECCCHICAMPYQFRSRCHIYSLPYEFQDFPFLTNSFQGGILENVLSVFMTDCSSFEHNFFKVISQSFPRLQQLIIFNGEPQKEKQRSMTLIKFAHLVILDVESAHTDYAEQFLIDKCCHLPRLLNLTIRYESLATVTNNFTNDATRLTCSQLTNVKIRGLFVPPKSFHQYFPLL
;
A
#
# COMPACT_ATOMS: atom_id res chain seq x y z
N MET A 1 4.19 40.94 -11.67
CA MET A 1 4.44 39.55 -11.27
C MET A 1 3.19 38.73 -11.58
N PRO A 2 3.28 37.60 -12.27
CA PRO A 2 2.13 36.70 -12.41
C PRO A 2 1.69 36.25 -11.03
N ARG A 3 0.37 36.34 -10.75
CA ARG A 3 -0.19 35.85 -9.48
C ARG A 3 -0.18 34.31 -9.55
N LEU A 4 0.37 33.66 -8.53
CA LEU A 4 0.26 32.22 -8.36
C LEU A 4 -1.20 31.87 -8.06
N ASN A 5 -1.91 31.32 -9.04
CA ASN A 5 -3.34 31.02 -8.92
C ASN A 5 -3.61 29.63 -8.32
N LYS A 6 -2.61 28.75 -8.31
CA LYS A 6 -2.71 27.39 -7.80
C LYS A 6 -1.35 26.93 -7.31
N PHE A 7 -1.32 26.27 -6.16
CA PHE A 7 -0.14 25.65 -5.58
C PHE A 7 -0.51 24.27 -5.05
N SER A 8 0.13 23.24 -5.57
CA SER A 8 0.01 21.86 -5.08
C SER A 8 1.32 21.43 -4.50
N PHE A 9 1.28 20.73 -3.37
CA PHE A 9 2.47 20.24 -2.69
C PHE A 9 2.26 18.84 -2.14
N ASP A 10 3.35 18.11 -2.07
CA ASP A 10 3.51 16.82 -1.44
C ASP A 10 4.86 16.86 -0.71
N ILE A 11 4.81 16.90 0.60
CA ILE A 11 5.98 17.09 1.46
C ILE A 11 6.13 15.87 2.35
N ASP A 12 7.26 15.22 2.19
CA ASP A 12 7.65 14.07 2.94
C ASP A 12 8.96 14.36 3.66
N THR A 13 8.96 14.23 4.97
CA THR A 13 10.11 14.58 5.80
C THR A 13 10.36 13.53 6.87
N TYR A 14 11.61 13.43 7.29
CA TYR A 14 12.03 12.57 8.39
C TYR A 14 12.34 13.40 9.61
N VAL A 15 11.90 12.93 10.77
CA VAL A 15 12.24 13.51 12.06
C VAL A 15 13.16 12.53 12.78
N GLU A 16 14.40 12.94 13.02
CA GLU A 16 15.32 12.16 13.85
C GLU A 16 14.99 12.38 15.34
N LYS A 17 15.01 11.28 16.09
CA LYS A 17 14.74 11.31 17.52
C LYS A 17 15.94 11.89 18.25
N ASN A 18 15.86 13.15 18.65
CA ASN A 18 16.73 13.68 19.68
C ASN A 18 16.09 13.44 21.05
N ASN A 19 16.88 13.06 22.06
CA ASN A 19 16.47 12.66 23.42
C ASN A 19 15.63 13.68 24.21
N ASN A 20 15.20 14.78 23.60
CA ASN A 20 14.33 15.78 24.20
C ASN A 20 12.91 15.58 23.67
N GLN A 21 11.95 15.55 24.58
CA GLN A 21 10.51 15.53 24.27
C GLN A 21 10.20 16.57 23.19
N MET A 22 9.93 16.10 21.95
CA MET A 22 9.30 16.95 20.98
C MET A 22 7.80 16.89 21.24
N ASP A 23 7.20 18.02 21.59
CA ASP A 23 5.77 18.23 21.51
C ASP A 23 5.41 18.30 20.02
N PHE A 24 4.87 17.21 19.51
CA PHE A 24 4.39 17.20 18.14
C PHE A 24 3.04 17.90 18.08
N SER A 25 2.93 18.82 17.16
CA SER A 25 1.67 19.47 16.84
C SER A 25 0.61 18.43 16.48
N SER A 26 -0.59 18.58 17.00
CA SER A 26 -1.71 17.70 16.60
C SER A 26 -2.02 17.86 15.10
N ASN A 27 -2.75 16.91 14.52
CA ASN A 27 -3.27 17.03 13.15
C ASN A 27 -3.98 18.37 12.93
N GLU A 28 -4.73 18.81 13.94
CA GLU A 28 -5.48 20.07 13.88
C GLU A 28 -4.55 21.28 13.86
N ASP A 29 -3.45 21.25 14.59
CA ASP A 29 -2.47 22.35 14.61
C ASP A 29 -1.72 22.43 13.28
N ILE A 30 -1.34 21.27 12.71
CA ILE A 30 -0.74 21.20 11.38
C ILE A 30 -1.71 21.74 10.33
N GLN A 31 -2.97 21.28 10.32
CA GLN A 31 -3.99 21.77 9.40
C GLN A 31 -4.28 23.26 9.60
N ARG A 32 -4.27 23.76 10.85
CA ARG A 32 -4.45 25.19 11.14
C ARG A 32 -3.32 26.05 10.61
N SER A 33 -2.08 25.56 10.57
CA SER A 33 -0.93 26.32 10.03
C SER A 33 -1.05 26.59 8.53
N PHE A 34 -1.86 25.81 7.81
CA PHE A 34 -2.14 25.97 6.38
C PHE A 34 -3.44 26.73 6.07
N LYS A 35 -4.06 27.39 7.04
CA LYS A 35 -5.36 28.10 6.86
C LYS A 35 -5.31 29.39 6.05
N ARG A 36 -4.25 29.67 5.34
CA ARG A 36 -4.25 30.81 4.42
C ARG A 36 -5.16 30.52 3.22
N LYS A 37 -5.83 31.54 2.70
CA LYS A 37 -6.81 31.44 1.58
C LYS A 37 -6.21 30.83 0.29
N GLU A 38 -4.89 30.83 0.18
CA GLU A 38 -4.16 30.25 -0.94
C GLU A 38 -4.14 28.70 -0.94
N TYR A 39 -4.32 28.08 0.23
CA TYR A 39 -4.40 26.62 0.36
C TYR A 39 -5.87 26.21 0.48
N ARG A 40 -6.41 25.53 -0.53
CA ARG A 40 -7.84 25.17 -0.56
C ARG A 40 -8.20 24.20 0.56
N SER A 41 -7.48 23.12 0.68
CA SER A 41 -7.57 22.17 1.80
C SER A 41 -6.27 21.39 1.94
N VAL A 42 -5.94 21.01 3.16
CA VAL A 42 -4.76 20.20 3.50
C VAL A 42 -5.22 19.01 4.31
N SER A 43 -4.76 17.84 3.96
CA SER A 43 -4.91 16.66 4.80
C SER A 43 -3.61 16.38 5.53
N SER A 44 -3.71 16.07 6.80
CA SER A 44 -2.60 15.62 7.64
C SER A 44 -3.11 14.57 8.62
N ILE A 45 -2.32 13.57 8.89
CA ILE A 45 -2.64 12.52 9.84
C ILE A 45 -1.41 12.35 10.75
N VAL A 46 -1.63 12.33 12.07
CA VAL A 46 -0.58 12.12 13.07
C VAL A 46 -0.86 10.83 13.80
N GLU A 47 0.08 9.91 13.79
CA GLU A 47 0.04 8.69 14.58
C GLU A 47 1.11 8.69 15.67
N TYR A 48 0.73 8.22 16.86
CA TYR A 48 1.63 8.06 17.98
C TYR A 48 1.81 6.57 18.28
N PHE A 49 3.01 6.07 18.12
CA PHE A 49 3.35 4.72 18.55
C PHE A 49 3.75 4.71 20.02
N THR A 50 2.90 4.15 20.86
CA THR A 50 3.00 4.22 22.32
C THR A 50 4.14 3.42 22.94
N ASN A 51 4.73 2.47 22.22
CA ASN A 51 5.72 1.55 22.81
C ASN A 51 7.18 1.96 22.65
N GLU A 52 7.54 2.93 21.80
CA GLU A 52 8.93 3.34 21.61
C GLU A 52 9.12 4.84 21.39
N LYS A 53 8.34 5.70 22.00
CA LYS A 53 8.51 7.17 21.95
C LYS A 53 8.71 7.75 20.54
N GLU A 54 8.10 7.20 19.52
CA GLU A 54 8.19 7.68 18.13
C GLU A 54 6.88 8.34 17.71
N CYS A 55 6.97 9.57 17.26
CA CYS A 55 5.87 10.30 16.66
C CYS A 55 5.95 10.23 15.16
N CYS A 56 4.84 9.96 14.55
CA CYS A 56 4.70 9.97 13.12
C CYS A 56 3.55 10.87 12.68
N CYS A 57 3.83 11.87 11.85
CA CYS A 57 2.81 12.55 11.07
C CYS A 57 2.64 11.86 9.76
N HIS A 58 1.51 11.30 9.45
CA HIS A 58 1.08 10.44 8.34
C HIS A 58 2.21 9.65 7.68
N ILE A 59 2.35 8.32 8.12
CA ILE A 59 3.66 8.05 8.32
C ILE A 59 3.97 6.67 8.63
N CYS A 60 4.99 6.34 8.11
CA CYS A 60 5.64 5.11 8.21
C CYS A 60 6.63 5.11 9.36
N ALA A 61 6.37 4.42 10.44
CA ALA A 61 7.44 3.87 11.24
C ALA A 61 8.05 2.72 10.44
N MET A 62 9.20 2.93 9.87
CA MET A 62 10.00 1.81 9.35
C MET A 62 10.43 0.99 10.56
N PRO A 63 10.06 -0.29 10.69
CA PRO A 63 10.34 -1.10 11.88
C PRO A 63 11.83 -1.27 12.17
N TYR A 64 12.70 -0.85 11.24
CA TYR A 64 14.16 -0.98 11.33
C TYR A 64 14.92 0.35 11.35
N GLN A 65 14.23 1.49 11.39
CA GLN A 65 14.87 2.80 11.44
C GLN A 65 14.25 3.65 12.53
N PHE A 66 15.07 4.19 13.44
CA PHE A 66 14.69 5.13 14.51
C PHE A 66 14.29 6.51 13.96
N ARG A 67 13.47 6.54 12.91
CA ARG A 67 13.05 7.77 12.24
C ARG A 67 11.54 7.82 12.13
N SER A 68 11.01 8.96 12.47
CA SER A 68 9.60 9.27 12.22
C SER A 68 9.47 10.04 10.92
N ARG A 69 8.42 9.79 10.16
CA ARG A 69 8.18 10.40 8.87
C ARG A 69 6.90 11.22 8.91
N CYS A 70 6.89 12.38 8.27
CA CYS A 70 5.73 13.25 8.17
C CYS A 70 5.39 13.50 6.70
N HIS A 71 4.17 13.11 6.30
CA HIS A 71 3.66 13.31 4.97
C HIS A 71 2.49 14.31 4.99
N ILE A 72 2.66 15.46 4.36
CA ILE A 72 1.67 16.53 4.28
C ILE A 72 1.43 16.86 2.82
N TYR A 73 0.19 16.85 2.40
CA TYR A 73 -0.14 17.09 1.00
C TYR A 73 -1.37 17.99 0.83
N SER A 74 -1.41 18.69 -0.32
CA SER A 74 -2.55 19.52 -0.71
C SER A 74 -3.66 18.69 -1.35
N LEU A 75 -4.91 19.16 -1.20
CA LEU A 75 -6.05 18.62 -1.93
C LEU A 75 -6.60 19.65 -2.93
N PRO A 76 -7.01 19.22 -4.14
CA PRO A 76 -6.93 17.83 -4.65
C PRO A 76 -5.48 17.37 -4.80
N TYR A 77 -5.23 16.09 -4.55
CA TYR A 77 -3.92 15.47 -4.72
C TYR A 77 -3.60 15.31 -6.21
N GLU A 78 -2.54 15.95 -6.69
CA GLU A 78 -2.25 16.05 -8.13
C GLU A 78 -1.09 15.14 -8.59
N PHE A 79 -0.44 14.45 -7.66
CA PHE A 79 0.70 13.60 -7.95
C PHE A 79 0.27 12.17 -8.28
N GLN A 80 1.14 11.46 -9.03
CA GLN A 80 0.84 10.09 -9.46
C GLN A 80 1.30 9.01 -8.46
N ASP A 81 2.25 9.35 -7.60
CA ASP A 81 2.78 8.45 -6.59
C ASP A 81 2.27 8.86 -5.21
N PHE A 82 1.80 7.90 -4.43
CA PHE A 82 1.45 8.08 -3.04
C PHE A 82 2.40 7.24 -2.17
N PRO A 83 3.45 7.87 -1.63
CA PRO A 83 4.46 7.17 -0.85
C PRO A 83 3.96 6.85 0.55
N PHE A 84 4.32 5.67 1.06
CA PHE A 84 4.20 5.27 2.46
C PHE A 84 2.80 5.41 3.06
N LEU A 85 1.84 4.78 2.42
CA LEU A 85 0.49 4.67 2.93
C LEU A 85 0.46 3.69 4.13
N THR A 86 -0.18 4.09 5.21
CA THR A 86 -0.33 3.34 6.46
C THR A 86 -1.80 3.08 6.79
N ASN A 87 -2.08 2.30 7.84
CA ASN A 87 -3.44 2.08 8.36
C ASN A 87 -4.15 3.36 8.83
N SER A 88 -3.42 4.46 9.02
CA SER A 88 -4.01 5.76 9.38
C SER A 88 -4.76 6.43 8.23
N PHE A 89 -4.58 5.98 7.01
CA PHE A 89 -5.27 6.53 5.85
C PHE A 89 -6.78 6.33 5.96
N GLN A 90 -7.51 7.44 6.08
CA GLN A 90 -8.95 7.45 6.31
C GLN A 90 -9.79 7.35 5.02
N GLY A 91 -9.14 7.25 3.87
CA GLY A 91 -9.80 7.28 2.57
C GLY A 91 -9.84 8.69 1.97
N GLY A 92 -10.64 8.84 0.94
CA GLY A 92 -10.71 10.02 0.08
C GLY A 92 -10.45 9.62 -1.36
N ILE A 93 -10.96 10.38 -2.33
CA ILE A 93 -10.77 10.05 -3.74
C ILE A 93 -9.55 10.80 -4.27
N LEU A 94 -8.50 10.05 -4.61
CA LEU A 94 -7.24 10.54 -5.17
C LEU A 94 -7.09 10.03 -6.61
N GLU A 95 -7.79 10.68 -7.54
CA GLU A 95 -7.95 10.20 -8.93
C GLU A 95 -6.66 10.14 -9.75
N ASN A 96 -5.66 10.95 -9.39
CA ASN A 96 -4.42 11.04 -10.15
C ASN A 96 -3.39 9.98 -9.74
N VAL A 97 -3.58 9.32 -8.59
CA VAL A 97 -2.61 8.36 -8.07
C VAL A 97 -2.64 7.08 -8.90
N LEU A 98 -1.47 6.71 -9.41
CA LEU A 98 -1.23 5.51 -10.20
C LEU A 98 -0.38 4.49 -9.44
N SER A 99 0.42 4.92 -8.48
CA SER A 99 1.34 4.09 -7.72
C SER A 99 1.18 4.35 -6.22
N VAL A 100 1.05 3.27 -5.45
CA VAL A 100 0.97 3.32 -3.98
C VAL A 100 2.00 2.39 -3.37
N PHE A 101 2.78 2.91 -2.44
CA PHE A 101 3.64 2.12 -1.57
C PHE A 101 3.02 2.05 -0.16
N MET A 102 2.71 0.84 0.29
CA MET A 102 2.09 0.58 1.58
C MET A 102 3.09 -0.01 2.56
N THR A 103 3.17 0.54 3.76
CA THR A 103 3.97 -0.02 4.84
C THR A 103 3.41 0.40 6.19
N ASP A 104 3.43 -0.52 7.15
CA ASP A 104 2.97 -0.28 8.52
C ASP A 104 3.61 -1.31 9.45
N CYS A 105 3.63 -1.04 10.75
CA CYS A 105 3.98 -2.01 11.80
C CYS A 105 2.78 -2.85 12.27
N SER A 106 1.59 -2.55 11.77
CA SER A 106 0.36 -3.33 11.98
C SER A 106 -0.12 -3.93 10.66
N SER A 107 -0.84 -5.04 10.72
CA SER A 107 -1.40 -5.69 9.53
C SER A 107 -2.39 -4.81 8.79
N PHE A 108 -2.38 -4.91 7.46
CA PHE A 108 -3.44 -4.37 6.61
C PHE A 108 -4.55 -5.41 6.47
N GLU A 109 -5.73 -5.12 6.97
CA GLU A 109 -6.86 -6.04 6.92
C GLU A 109 -7.64 -5.94 5.59
N HIS A 110 -8.47 -6.94 5.30
CA HIS A 110 -9.27 -6.99 4.06
C HIS A 110 -10.06 -5.69 3.82
N ASN A 111 -10.72 -5.17 4.86
CA ASN A 111 -11.51 -3.94 4.74
C ASN A 111 -10.66 -2.72 4.38
N PHE A 112 -9.39 -2.69 4.78
CA PHE A 112 -8.49 -1.61 4.40
C PHE A 112 -8.21 -1.62 2.89
N PHE A 113 -7.99 -2.79 2.29
CA PHE A 113 -7.84 -2.90 0.84
C PHE A 113 -9.09 -2.47 0.07
N LYS A 114 -10.28 -2.63 0.65
CA LYS A 114 -11.51 -2.08 0.09
C LYS A 114 -11.46 -0.54 0.08
N VAL A 115 -11.03 0.10 1.17
CA VAL A 115 -10.81 1.55 1.21
C VAL A 115 -9.81 1.97 0.13
N ILE A 116 -8.67 1.27 0.00
CA ILE A 116 -7.65 1.55 -1.01
C ILE A 116 -8.22 1.48 -2.43
N SER A 117 -8.98 0.43 -2.75
CA SER A 117 -9.56 0.27 -4.09
C SER A 117 -10.55 1.38 -4.47
N GLN A 118 -11.21 1.97 -3.48
CA GLN A 118 -12.16 3.08 -3.67
C GLN A 118 -11.45 4.44 -3.73
N SER A 119 -10.39 4.59 -2.93
CA SER A 119 -9.65 5.85 -2.85
C SER A 119 -8.74 6.11 -4.04
N PHE A 120 -8.23 5.05 -4.66
CA PHE A 120 -7.31 5.12 -5.79
C PHE A 120 -7.91 4.44 -7.04
N PRO A 121 -8.93 5.04 -7.67
CA PRO A 121 -9.69 4.38 -8.75
C PRO A 121 -8.87 4.06 -10.00
N ARG A 122 -7.72 4.72 -10.19
CA ARG A 122 -6.81 4.52 -11.33
C ARG A 122 -5.51 3.80 -10.97
N LEU A 123 -5.44 3.19 -9.78
CA LEU A 123 -4.24 2.51 -9.28
C LEU A 123 -3.74 1.45 -10.27
N GLN A 124 -2.49 1.58 -10.71
CA GLN A 124 -1.81 0.68 -11.63
C GLN A 124 -0.70 -0.13 -10.96
N GLN A 125 -0.09 0.42 -9.92
CA GLN A 125 1.00 -0.23 -9.19
C GLN A 125 0.73 -0.20 -7.70
N LEU A 126 0.84 -1.36 -7.08
CA LEU A 126 0.74 -1.52 -5.64
C LEU A 126 1.95 -2.29 -5.10
N ILE A 127 2.64 -1.67 -4.16
CA ILE A 127 3.80 -2.26 -3.48
C ILE A 127 3.46 -2.37 -2.00
N ILE A 128 3.59 -3.56 -1.43
CA ILE A 128 3.30 -3.81 -0.01
C ILE A 128 4.57 -4.28 0.70
N PHE A 129 4.98 -3.49 1.68
CA PHE A 129 6.06 -3.82 2.60
C PHE A 129 5.46 -3.97 4.02
N ASN A 130 5.06 -5.18 4.38
CA ASN A 130 4.48 -5.46 5.69
C ASN A 130 4.63 -6.94 6.05
N GLY A 131 5.44 -7.22 7.08
CA GLY A 131 5.69 -8.57 7.57
C GLY A 131 4.62 -9.10 8.52
N GLU A 132 3.66 -8.27 8.95
CA GLU A 132 2.63 -8.66 9.92
C GLU A 132 1.52 -9.46 9.26
N PRO A 133 1.14 -10.62 9.81
CA PRO A 133 0.03 -11.42 9.29
C PRO A 133 -1.31 -10.71 9.51
N GLN A 134 -2.27 -10.93 8.60
CA GLN A 134 -3.64 -10.47 8.80
C GLN A 134 -4.28 -11.15 10.00
N LYS A 135 -4.92 -10.36 10.86
CA LYS A 135 -5.59 -10.85 12.09
C LYS A 135 -6.99 -11.36 11.82
N GLU A 136 -7.69 -10.71 10.89
CA GLU A 136 -9.07 -11.02 10.54
C GLU A 136 -9.10 -11.89 9.27
N LYS A 137 -8.96 -13.23 9.45
CA LYS A 137 -9.20 -14.18 8.35
C LYS A 137 -10.71 -14.44 8.25
N GLN A 138 -11.45 -13.49 7.65
CA GLN A 138 -12.90 -13.57 7.55
C GLN A 138 -13.35 -14.70 6.63
N ARG A 139 -14.36 -15.47 7.08
CA ARG A 139 -14.98 -16.55 6.29
C ARG A 139 -15.86 -16.04 5.14
N SER A 140 -16.28 -14.78 5.16
CA SER A 140 -17.09 -14.15 4.13
C SER A 140 -16.50 -12.80 3.76
N MET A 141 -15.64 -12.79 2.74
CA MET A 141 -15.03 -11.58 2.21
C MET A 141 -15.87 -11.03 1.06
N THR A 142 -16.10 -9.71 1.04
CA THR A 142 -16.63 -9.04 -0.15
C THR A 142 -15.54 -8.94 -1.20
N LEU A 143 -15.85 -9.33 -2.45
CA LEU A 143 -14.90 -9.22 -3.55
C LEU A 143 -14.44 -7.77 -3.76
N ILE A 144 -13.14 -7.53 -3.67
CA ILE A 144 -12.54 -6.22 -3.93
C ILE A 144 -12.09 -6.16 -5.39
N LYS A 145 -12.41 -5.06 -6.07
CA LYS A 145 -12.02 -4.88 -7.47
C LYS A 145 -10.96 -3.77 -7.61
N PHE A 146 -9.80 -4.13 -8.15
CA PHE A 146 -8.78 -3.19 -8.61
C PHE A 146 -8.78 -3.17 -10.14
N ALA A 147 -9.59 -2.30 -10.72
CA ALA A 147 -9.90 -2.32 -12.16
C ALA A 147 -8.71 -2.02 -13.07
N HIS A 148 -7.70 -1.33 -12.57
CA HIS A 148 -6.55 -0.84 -13.34
C HIS A 148 -5.20 -1.36 -12.85
N LEU A 149 -5.16 -2.19 -11.80
CA LEU A 149 -3.91 -2.71 -11.26
C LEU A 149 -3.20 -3.61 -12.27
N VAL A 150 -1.97 -3.23 -12.61
CA VAL A 150 -1.10 -3.92 -13.59
C VAL A 150 0.09 -4.57 -12.90
N ILE A 151 0.61 -3.93 -11.85
CA ILE A 151 1.82 -4.33 -11.14
C ILE A 151 1.50 -4.53 -9.67
N LEU A 152 1.79 -5.71 -9.16
CA LEU A 152 1.69 -6.05 -7.75
C LEU A 152 3.05 -6.52 -7.23
N ASP A 153 3.56 -5.87 -6.19
CA ASP A 153 4.78 -6.30 -5.50
C ASP A 153 4.44 -6.62 -4.03
N VAL A 154 4.59 -7.90 -3.70
CA VAL A 154 4.40 -8.45 -2.35
C VAL A 154 5.63 -9.22 -1.87
N GLU A 155 6.79 -8.93 -2.46
CA GLU A 155 8.07 -9.58 -2.12
C GLU A 155 8.40 -9.43 -0.63
N SER A 156 8.18 -8.24 -0.08
CA SER A 156 8.47 -7.91 1.32
C SER A 156 7.23 -7.93 2.21
N ALA A 157 6.21 -8.69 1.81
CA ALA A 157 4.96 -8.81 2.54
C ALA A 157 4.77 -10.22 3.15
N HIS A 158 3.94 -10.32 4.21
CA HIS A 158 3.51 -11.60 4.73
C HIS A 158 2.70 -12.39 3.67
N THR A 159 2.73 -13.71 3.72
CA THR A 159 2.03 -14.58 2.77
C THR A 159 0.53 -14.30 2.67
N ASP A 160 -0.10 -13.85 3.74
CA ASP A 160 -1.52 -13.48 3.75
C ASP A 160 -1.87 -12.41 2.70
N TYR A 161 -0.94 -11.51 2.37
CA TYR A 161 -1.16 -10.52 1.31
C TYR A 161 -1.13 -11.13 -0.09
N ALA A 162 -0.31 -12.17 -0.31
CA ALA A 162 -0.37 -12.93 -1.54
C ALA A 162 -1.72 -13.68 -1.65
N GLU A 163 -2.23 -14.27 -0.57
CA GLU A 163 -3.56 -14.87 -0.51
C GLU A 163 -4.64 -13.83 -0.81
N GLN A 164 -4.57 -12.64 -0.20
CA GLN A 164 -5.53 -11.55 -0.38
C GLN A 164 -5.69 -11.15 -1.85
N PHE A 165 -4.60 -11.09 -2.61
CA PHE A 165 -4.63 -10.60 -3.99
C PHE A 165 -4.73 -11.70 -5.04
N LEU A 166 -4.19 -12.88 -4.79
CA LEU A 166 -4.15 -13.94 -5.79
C LEU A 166 -5.36 -14.88 -5.74
N ILE A 167 -6.07 -14.95 -4.60
CA ILE A 167 -7.29 -15.75 -4.52
C ILE A 167 -8.45 -15.02 -5.18
N ASP A 168 -9.01 -15.61 -6.24
CA ASP A 168 -10.02 -15.01 -7.12
C ASP A 168 -11.32 -14.58 -6.40
N LYS A 169 -11.60 -15.17 -5.24
CA LYS A 169 -12.75 -14.80 -4.40
C LYS A 169 -12.49 -13.57 -3.52
N CYS A 170 -11.24 -13.22 -3.29
CA CYS A 170 -10.86 -12.08 -2.43
C CYS A 170 -10.71 -10.81 -3.26
N CYS A 171 -10.00 -10.89 -4.38
CA CYS A 171 -9.74 -9.76 -5.27
C CYS A 171 -10.01 -10.12 -6.73
N HIS A 172 -10.55 -9.15 -7.47
CA HIS A 172 -10.68 -9.22 -8.92
C HIS A 172 -9.69 -8.24 -9.55
N LEU A 173 -8.69 -8.76 -10.25
CA LEU A 173 -7.54 -8.05 -10.81
C LEU A 173 -7.47 -8.22 -12.34
N PRO A 174 -8.41 -7.66 -13.12
CA PRO A 174 -8.56 -8.00 -14.54
C PRO A 174 -7.41 -7.55 -15.44
N ARG A 175 -6.50 -6.73 -14.93
CA ARG A 175 -5.36 -6.19 -15.68
C ARG A 175 -4.01 -6.51 -15.06
N LEU A 176 -3.95 -7.37 -14.06
CA LEU A 176 -2.69 -7.72 -13.42
C LEU A 176 -1.82 -8.52 -14.38
N LEU A 177 -0.65 -7.99 -14.73
CA LEU A 177 0.30 -8.60 -15.67
C LEU A 177 1.64 -8.91 -15.00
N ASN A 178 2.02 -8.15 -13.98
CA ASN A 178 3.33 -8.23 -13.36
C ASN A 178 3.19 -8.52 -11.86
N LEU A 179 3.85 -9.56 -11.40
CA LEU A 179 3.88 -9.97 -10.00
C LEU A 179 5.33 -10.11 -9.52
N THR A 180 5.66 -9.44 -8.39
CA THR A 180 6.90 -9.69 -7.64
C THR A 180 6.55 -10.35 -6.32
N ILE A 181 7.12 -11.52 -6.03
CA ILE A 181 6.73 -12.33 -4.88
C ILE A 181 7.89 -13.24 -4.42
N ARG A 182 7.92 -13.61 -3.14
CA ARG A 182 8.81 -14.67 -2.66
C ARG A 182 8.31 -16.05 -3.06
N TYR A 183 9.25 -16.95 -3.34
CA TYR A 183 8.90 -18.33 -3.71
C TYR A 183 8.03 -19.03 -2.66
N GLU A 184 8.37 -18.88 -1.39
CA GLU A 184 7.65 -19.52 -0.29
C GLU A 184 6.18 -19.09 -0.24
N SER A 185 5.93 -17.79 -0.42
CA SER A 185 4.57 -17.24 -0.46
C SER A 185 3.82 -17.73 -1.70
N LEU A 186 4.48 -17.75 -2.86
CA LEU A 186 3.88 -18.24 -4.09
C LEU A 186 3.52 -19.73 -4.00
N ALA A 187 4.45 -20.56 -3.52
CA ALA A 187 4.23 -22.00 -3.33
C ALA A 187 3.08 -22.27 -2.37
N THR A 188 2.99 -21.51 -1.29
CA THR A 188 1.92 -21.64 -0.29
C THR A 188 0.57 -21.29 -0.89
N VAL A 189 0.41 -20.10 -1.48
CA VAL A 189 -0.90 -19.63 -1.98
C VAL A 189 -1.38 -20.43 -3.18
N THR A 190 -0.47 -20.91 -4.03
CA THR A 190 -0.80 -21.75 -5.18
C THR A 190 -0.89 -23.24 -4.83
N ASN A 191 -0.64 -23.62 -3.59
CA ASN A 191 -0.51 -25.02 -3.16
C ASN A 191 0.41 -25.80 -4.12
N ASN A 192 1.64 -25.31 -4.30
CA ASN A 192 2.62 -25.83 -5.25
C ASN A 192 2.06 -25.94 -6.69
N PHE A 193 1.38 -24.88 -7.15
CA PHE A 193 0.83 -24.75 -8.51
C PHE A 193 -0.32 -25.72 -8.82
N THR A 194 -1.14 -26.02 -7.80
CA THR A 194 -2.33 -26.89 -7.94
C THR A 194 -3.63 -26.23 -7.51
N ASN A 195 -3.58 -25.07 -6.86
CA ASN A 195 -4.75 -24.39 -6.31
C ASN A 195 -5.57 -23.70 -7.42
N ASP A 196 -6.76 -24.20 -7.71
CA ASP A 196 -7.64 -23.60 -8.72
C ASP A 196 -8.18 -22.22 -8.33
N ALA A 197 -8.23 -21.89 -7.03
CA ALA A 197 -8.72 -20.61 -6.56
C ALA A 197 -7.83 -19.40 -6.88
N THR A 198 -6.62 -19.64 -7.38
CA THR A 198 -5.67 -18.59 -7.80
C THR A 198 -5.39 -18.68 -9.30
N ARG A 199 -5.96 -19.67 -9.98
CA ARG A 199 -5.64 -19.97 -11.38
C ARG A 199 -6.05 -18.86 -12.34
N LEU A 200 -7.20 -18.23 -12.11
CA LEU A 200 -7.67 -17.14 -12.96
C LEU A 200 -6.70 -15.97 -12.95
N THR A 201 -6.31 -15.50 -11.77
CA THR A 201 -5.35 -14.40 -11.60
C THR A 201 -3.96 -14.80 -12.11
N CYS A 202 -3.47 -16.01 -11.80
CA CYS A 202 -2.14 -16.45 -12.21
C CYS A 202 -2.02 -16.69 -13.72
N SER A 203 -3.07 -17.17 -14.38
CA SER A 203 -3.04 -17.48 -15.81
C SER A 203 -2.89 -16.27 -16.74
N GLN A 204 -3.21 -15.07 -16.27
CA GLN A 204 -3.08 -13.82 -17.04
C GLN A 204 -1.72 -13.13 -16.88
N LEU A 205 -0.89 -13.57 -15.92
CA LEU A 205 0.41 -12.96 -15.66
C LEU A 205 1.39 -13.20 -16.82
N THR A 206 1.99 -12.12 -17.29
CA THR A 206 3.01 -12.14 -18.36
C THR A 206 4.42 -11.96 -17.82
N ASN A 207 4.56 -11.55 -16.56
CA ASN A 207 5.86 -11.40 -15.91
C ASN A 207 5.72 -11.74 -14.43
N VAL A 208 6.48 -12.73 -13.97
CA VAL A 208 6.54 -13.11 -12.54
C VAL A 208 7.98 -13.12 -12.07
N LYS A 209 8.30 -12.17 -11.19
CA LYS A 209 9.60 -12.08 -10.57
C LYS A 209 9.58 -12.82 -9.22
N ILE A 210 10.13 -14.02 -9.21
CA ILE A 210 10.19 -14.88 -8.03
C ILE A 210 11.52 -14.63 -7.31
N ARG A 211 11.44 -14.30 -6.02
CA ARG A 211 12.62 -14.16 -5.15
C ARG A 211 12.83 -15.41 -4.31
N GLY A 212 14.08 -15.78 -4.16
CA GLY A 212 14.51 -16.99 -3.47
C GLY A 212 14.98 -18.09 -4.43
N LEU A 213 15.38 -19.22 -3.88
CA LEU A 213 15.78 -20.38 -4.68
C LEU A 213 14.55 -21.04 -5.29
N PHE A 214 14.44 -20.96 -6.59
CA PHE A 214 13.29 -21.47 -7.34
C PHE A 214 13.73 -22.35 -8.49
N VAL A 215 13.21 -23.57 -8.50
CA VAL A 215 13.31 -24.49 -9.65
C VAL A 215 11.89 -24.75 -10.14
N PRO A 216 11.52 -24.32 -11.36
CA PRO A 216 10.17 -24.49 -11.87
C PRO A 216 9.76 -25.97 -11.90
N PRO A 217 8.67 -26.37 -11.25
CA PRO A 217 8.12 -27.72 -11.40
C PRO A 217 7.47 -27.88 -12.78
N LYS A 218 7.19 -29.13 -13.20
CA LYS A 218 6.56 -29.41 -14.49
C LYS A 218 5.20 -28.71 -14.67
N SER A 219 4.46 -28.49 -13.57
CA SER A 219 3.16 -27.81 -13.55
C SER A 219 3.25 -26.30 -13.70
N PHE A 220 4.44 -25.70 -13.56
CA PHE A 220 4.63 -24.25 -13.54
C PHE A 220 4.08 -23.56 -14.78
N HIS A 221 4.50 -23.99 -15.99
CA HIS A 221 4.03 -23.40 -17.25
C HIS A 221 2.56 -23.71 -17.57
N GLN A 222 2.00 -24.78 -17.00
CA GLN A 222 0.55 -25.02 -17.09
C GLN A 222 -0.24 -24.05 -16.19
N TYR A 223 0.39 -23.60 -15.11
CA TYR A 223 -0.19 -22.67 -14.17
C TYR A 223 -0.04 -21.21 -14.61
N PHE A 224 1.07 -20.90 -15.26
CA PHE A 224 1.42 -19.60 -15.84
C PHE A 224 1.63 -19.74 -17.36
N PRO A 225 0.57 -19.87 -18.14
CA PRO A 225 0.68 -20.19 -19.58
C PRO A 225 1.26 -19.08 -20.45
N LEU A 226 1.39 -17.86 -19.90
CA LEU A 226 1.93 -16.69 -20.61
C LEU A 226 3.38 -16.35 -20.23
N LEU A 227 4.04 -17.18 -19.37
CA LEU A 227 5.46 -17.02 -19.00
C LEU A 227 6.41 -17.81 -19.90
#